data_5a9875d5bcee007ed484a39e60db1d45
#
_entry.id   5a9875d5bcee007ed484a39e60db1d45
#
_cell.length_a   1.000
_cell.length_b   1.000
_cell.length_c   1.000
_cell.angle_alpha   90.00
_cell.angle_beta   90.00
_cell.angle_gamma   90.00
#
_symmetry.space_group_name_H-M   'P 1'
#
loop_
_entity.id
_entity.type
_entity.pdbx_description
1 polymer ?
#
loop_
_entity_poly.entity_id
_entity_poly.type
_entity_poly.pdbx_seq_one_letter_code
_entity_poly.pdbx_strand_id
1 'polypeptide(L)'
;MELGLKDTKVLVTGATKGIGRRCADLFADEGAHVSICARNAAEVDETVAALTAKGVTAHGAAVDVADKASFEGWVTDAAAALGGIDIVVANVSALAMPDEEASWKAQFEADMMHTVRLVNAAMPWLEASDCAAICSVSSVSGREIDFTSPAYGATKAALVHYMHGLAHKLAPKNIRANSVSPGNIYFPGGVWAQIEEGNPELFSQALALNPTGRMGKPEEIAAGVVFLCAPVSSFTSGTNFVIDGALTKGVQL
;
A
#
# COMPACT_ATOMS: atom_id res chain seq x y z
N MET A 1 -3.89 -20.17 10.15
CA MET A 1 -4.52 -19.10 10.97
C MET A 1 -5.68 -18.59 10.13
N GLU A 2 -6.87 -18.54 10.68
CA GLU A 2 -8.00 -17.91 10.02
C GLU A 2 -7.90 -16.40 10.22
N LEU A 3 -7.90 -15.63 9.13
CA LEU A 3 -7.70 -14.18 9.18
C LEU A 3 -9.02 -13.41 9.43
N GLY A 4 -10.17 -14.02 9.13
CA GLY A 4 -11.49 -13.40 9.29
C GLY A 4 -11.83 -12.38 8.20
N LEU A 5 -11.25 -12.51 7.01
CA LEU A 5 -11.38 -11.53 5.91
C LEU A 5 -12.55 -11.86 4.94
N LYS A 6 -13.15 -13.04 5.08
CA LYS A 6 -14.25 -13.44 4.19
C LYS A 6 -15.37 -12.40 4.19
N ASP A 7 -15.85 -12.05 3.00
CA ASP A 7 -16.92 -11.07 2.74
C ASP A 7 -16.58 -9.60 3.16
N THR A 8 -15.34 -9.31 3.60
CA THR A 8 -14.91 -7.92 3.82
C THR A 8 -14.74 -7.17 2.50
N LYS A 9 -14.88 -5.84 2.51
CA LYS A 9 -14.82 -4.95 1.34
C LYS A 9 -13.54 -4.14 1.41
N VAL A 10 -12.64 -4.37 0.47
CA VAL A 10 -11.28 -3.87 0.50
C VAL A 10 -11.00 -2.97 -0.71
N LEU A 11 -10.45 -1.79 -0.47
CA LEU A 11 -9.92 -0.90 -1.52
C LEU A 11 -8.38 -0.94 -1.51
N VAL A 12 -7.77 -1.17 -2.67
CA VAL A 12 -6.30 -1.16 -2.82
C VAL A 12 -5.91 -0.23 -3.96
N THR A 13 -5.10 0.80 -3.67
CA THR A 13 -4.61 1.73 -4.69
C THR A 13 -3.33 1.23 -5.34
N GLY A 14 -3.14 1.49 -6.66
CA GLY A 14 -1.96 1.04 -7.41
C GLY A 14 -1.82 -0.48 -7.49
N ALA A 15 -2.94 -1.18 -7.70
CA ALA A 15 -3.03 -2.63 -7.50
C ALA A 15 -2.97 -3.47 -8.79
N THR A 16 -2.42 -2.94 -9.88
CA THR A 16 -2.22 -3.72 -11.11
C THR A 16 -0.87 -4.46 -11.16
N LYS A 17 0.11 -4.04 -10.34
CA LYS A 17 1.47 -4.61 -10.31
C LYS A 17 2.05 -4.64 -8.88
N GLY A 18 3.12 -5.39 -8.71
CA GLY A 18 3.96 -5.39 -7.51
C GLY A 18 3.19 -5.67 -6.22
N ILE A 19 3.51 -4.89 -5.18
CA ILE A 19 2.94 -5.07 -3.83
C ILE A 19 1.42 -4.91 -3.84
N GLY A 20 0.90 -3.85 -4.48
CA GLY A 20 -0.54 -3.60 -4.53
C GLY A 20 -1.31 -4.73 -5.19
N ARG A 21 -0.80 -5.28 -6.30
CA ARG A 21 -1.42 -6.44 -6.97
C ARG A 21 -1.45 -7.66 -6.04
N ARG A 22 -0.35 -7.94 -5.35
CA ARG A 22 -0.29 -9.09 -4.44
C ARG A 22 -1.16 -8.91 -3.19
N CYS A 23 -1.33 -7.66 -2.72
CA CYS A 23 -2.32 -7.38 -1.69
C CYS A 23 -3.74 -7.70 -2.19
N ALA A 24 -4.12 -7.21 -3.39
CA ALA A 24 -5.43 -7.48 -3.97
C ALA A 24 -5.67 -8.99 -4.18
N ASP A 25 -4.67 -9.70 -4.73
CA ASP A 25 -4.73 -11.15 -4.93
C ASP A 25 -4.94 -11.89 -3.60
N LEU A 26 -4.17 -11.54 -2.55
CA LEU A 26 -4.22 -12.24 -1.26
C LEU A 26 -5.52 -11.94 -0.50
N PHE A 27 -6.03 -10.69 -0.53
CA PHE A 27 -7.36 -10.38 0.01
C PHE A 27 -8.45 -11.20 -0.67
N ALA A 28 -8.41 -11.33 -1.99
CA ALA A 28 -9.37 -12.15 -2.73
C ALA A 28 -9.23 -13.66 -2.43
N ASP A 29 -8.01 -14.16 -2.23
CA ASP A 29 -7.76 -15.56 -1.80
C ASP A 29 -8.34 -15.86 -0.41
N GLU A 30 -8.40 -14.85 0.47
CA GLU A 30 -9.04 -14.92 1.79
C GLU A 30 -10.57 -14.67 1.73
N GLY A 31 -11.13 -14.52 0.53
CA GLY A 31 -12.58 -14.36 0.29
C GLY A 31 -13.09 -12.94 0.46
N ALA A 32 -12.24 -11.93 0.51
CA ALA A 32 -12.63 -10.52 0.54
C ALA A 32 -13.05 -10.03 -0.85
N HIS A 33 -14.03 -9.12 -0.90
CA HIS A 33 -14.40 -8.38 -2.10
C HIS A 33 -13.42 -7.21 -2.30
N VAL A 34 -12.94 -7.00 -3.52
CA VAL A 34 -11.81 -6.08 -3.74
C VAL A 34 -12.12 -5.06 -4.82
N SER A 35 -11.89 -3.77 -4.54
CA SER A 35 -11.83 -2.72 -5.54
C SER A 35 -10.41 -2.20 -5.68
N ILE A 36 -9.98 -1.97 -6.93
CA ILE A 36 -8.65 -1.47 -7.24
C ILE A 36 -8.71 -0.20 -8.08
N CYS A 37 -7.66 0.62 -8.01
CA CYS A 37 -7.43 1.66 -9.01
C CYS A 37 -5.97 1.67 -9.48
N ALA A 38 -5.77 2.06 -10.72
CA ALA A 38 -4.49 2.34 -11.34
C ALA A 38 -4.70 3.19 -12.59
N ARG A 39 -3.63 3.72 -13.20
CA ARG A 39 -3.76 4.61 -14.36
C ARG A 39 -4.04 3.91 -15.68
N ASN A 40 -3.62 2.65 -15.83
CA ASN A 40 -3.77 1.89 -17.07
C ASN A 40 -5.06 1.06 -17.06
N ALA A 41 -6.02 1.43 -17.88
CA ALA A 41 -7.34 0.78 -17.95
C ALA A 41 -7.25 -0.72 -18.29
N ALA A 42 -6.42 -1.10 -19.27
CA ALA A 42 -6.28 -2.50 -19.67
C ALA A 42 -5.72 -3.38 -18.54
N GLU A 43 -4.75 -2.86 -17.77
CA GLU A 43 -4.21 -3.57 -16.60
C GLU A 43 -5.24 -3.65 -15.45
N VAL A 44 -6.09 -2.64 -15.31
CA VAL A 44 -7.21 -2.66 -14.35
C VAL A 44 -8.21 -3.74 -14.75
N ASP A 45 -8.64 -3.78 -15.99
CA ASP A 45 -9.60 -4.78 -16.50
C ASP A 45 -9.07 -6.21 -16.34
N GLU A 46 -7.79 -6.44 -16.69
CA GLU A 46 -7.12 -7.73 -16.48
C GLU A 46 -7.09 -8.14 -15.01
N THR A 47 -6.77 -7.18 -14.13
CA THR A 47 -6.70 -7.44 -12.69
C THR A 47 -8.09 -7.76 -12.12
N VAL A 48 -9.11 -6.98 -12.49
CA VAL A 48 -10.50 -7.22 -12.07
C VAL A 48 -10.99 -8.60 -12.54
N ALA A 49 -10.71 -8.97 -13.79
CA ALA A 49 -11.05 -10.30 -14.30
C ALA A 49 -10.37 -11.42 -13.50
N ALA A 50 -9.07 -11.26 -13.17
CA ALA A 50 -8.33 -12.23 -12.38
C ALA A 50 -8.86 -12.37 -10.94
N LEU A 51 -9.25 -11.25 -10.30
CA LEU A 51 -9.86 -11.26 -8.97
C LEU A 51 -11.26 -11.90 -9.00
N THR A 52 -12.07 -11.57 -10.01
CA THR A 52 -13.41 -12.17 -10.20
C THR A 52 -13.33 -13.69 -10.39
N ALA A 53 -12.32 -14.17 -11.10
CA ALA A 53 -12.08 -15.61 -11.28
C ALA A 53 -11.80 -16.37 -9.97
N LYS A 54 -11.42 -15.67 -8.89
CA LYS A 54 -11.28 -16.24 -7.55
C LYS A 54 -12.62 -16.40 -6.80
N GLY A 55 -13.73 -15.97 -7.41
CA GLY A 55 -15.08 -16.14 -6.84
C GLY A 55 -15.54 -15.02 -5.92
N VAL A 56 -14.83 -13.89 -5.89
CA VAL A 56 -15.18 -12.70 -5.11
C VAL A 56 -15.76 -11.60 -6.00
N THR A 57 -16.46 -10.63 -5.41
CA THR A 57 -16.84 -9.40 -6.12
C THR A 57 -15.59 -8.55 -6.32
N ALA A 58 -15.31 -8.23 -7.56
CA ALA A 58 -14.18 -7.36 -7.91
C ALA A 58 -14.68 -6.14 -8.71
N HIS A 59 -14.11 -4.96 -8.41
CA HIS A 59 -14.36 -3.70 -9.09
C HIS A 59 -13.03 -2.99 -9.37
N GLY A 60 -12.98 -2.15 -10.38
CA GLY A 60 -11.78 -1.36 -10.66
C GLY A 60 -12.05 -0.17 -11.54
N ALA A 61 -11.23 0.85 -11.42
CA ALA A 61 -11.29 2.03 -12.29
C ALA A 61 -9.89 2.53 -12.69
N ALA A 62 -9.81 3.06 -13.91
CA ALA A 62 -8.62 3.76 -14.38
C ALA A 62 -8.62 5.18 -13.80
N VAL A 63 -7.79 5.42 -12.78
CA VAL A 63 -7.75 6.67 -12.01
C VAL A 63 -6.31 7.08 -11.74
N ASP A 64 -6.02 8.38 -11.92
CA ASP A 64 -4.84 9.01 -11.34
C ASP A 64 -5.17 9.51 -9.93
N VAL A 65 -4.44 9.04 -8.93
CA VAL A 65 -4.66 9.42 -7.53
C VAL A 65 -4.36 10.91 -7.25
N ALA A 66 -3.66 11.58 -8.15
CA ALA A 66 -3.42 13.02 -8.11
C ALA A 66 -4.65 13.82 -8.54
N ASP A 67 -5.52 13.26 -9.36
CA ASP A 67 -6.83 13.87 -9.69
C ASP A 67 -7.83 13.60 -8.56
N LYS A 68 -7.98 14.60 -7.69
CA LYS A 68 -8.83 14.49 -6.50
C LYS A 68 -10.27 14.07 -6.84
N ALA A 69 -10.90 14.70 -7.84
CA ALA A 69 -12.31 14.47 -8.13
C ALA A 69 -12.55 13.05 -8.67
N SER A 70 -11.72 12.61 -9.61
CA SER A 70 -11.75 11.26 -10.18
C SER A 70 -11.48 10.21 -9.10
N PHE A 71 -10.53 10.47 -8.21
CA PHE A 71 -10.15 9.55 -7.15
C PHE A 71 -11.23 9.38 -6.07
N GLU A 72 -11.82 10.49 -5.59
CA GLU A 72 -12.94 10.44 -4.64
C GLU A 72 -14.20 9.81 -5.26
N GLY A 73 -14.42 10.03 -6.58
CA GLY A 73 -15.45 9.34 -7.36
C GLY A 73 -15.28 7.83 -7.35
N TRP A 74 -14.06 7.34 -7.63
CA TRP A 74 -13.76 5.91 -7.57
C TRP A 74 -14.05 5.29 -6.18
N VAL A 75 -13.73 5.99 -5.08
CA VAL A 75 -14.03 5.48 -3.73
C VAL A 75 -15.53 5.29 -3.54
N THR A 76 -16.34 6.24 -4.02
CA THR A 76 -17.82 6.17 -3.95
C THR A 76 -18.37 5.02 -4.80
N ASP A 77 -17.88 4.88 -6.03
CA ASP A 77 -18.30 3.83 -6.95
C ASP A 77 -17.90 2.44 -6.44
N ALA A 78 -16.69 2.34 -5.86
CA ALA A 78 -16.21 1.12 -5.21
C ALA A 78 -17.11 0.71 -4.03
N ALA A 79 -17.48 1.68 -3.18
CA ALA A 79 -18.39 1.41 -2.06
C ALA A 79 -19.77 0.91 -2.55
N ALA A 80 -20.28 1.49 -3.62
CA ALA A 80 -21.55 1.04 -4.24
C ALA A 80 -21.42 -0.38 -4.82
N ALA A 81 -20.32 -0.67 -5.52
CA ALA A 81 -20.08 -1.96 -6.15
C ALA A 81 -19.86 -3.10 -5.13
N LEU A 82 -19.19 -2.82 -4.03
CA LEU A 82 -18.88 -3.81 -3.00
C LEU A 82 -19.92 -3.88 -1.87
N GLY A 83 -20.82 -2.90 -1.77
CA GLY A 83 -21.78 -2.79 -0.67
C GLY A 83 -21.17 -2.22 0.63
N GLY A 84 -20.14 -1.37 0.54
CA GLY A 84 -19.47 -0.74 1.65
C GLY A 84 -17.96 -0.74 1.53
N ILE A 85 -17.25 -0.30 2.58
CA ILE A 85 -15.78 -0.34 2.70
C ILE A 85 -15.42 -0.71 4.13
N ASP A 86 -14.66 -1.77 4.30
CA ASP A 86 -14.12 -2.20 5.60
C ASP A 86 -12.63 -1.89 5.72
N ILE A 87 -11.89 -1.99 4.61
CA ILE A 87 -10.42 -1.90 4.61
C ILE A 87 -9.96 -1.01 3.46
N VAL A 88 -9.00 -0.13 3.73
CA VAL A 88 -8.33 0.64 2.69
C VAL A 88 -6.81 0.47 2.76
N VAL A 89 -6.18 0.25 1.60
CA VAL A 89 -4.72 0.11 1.46
C VAL A 89 -4.20 1.18 0.51
N ALA A 90 -3.45 2.15 1.07
CA ALA A 90 -2.77 3.19 0.33
C ALA A 90 -1.37 2.69 -0.09
N ASN A 91 -1.21 2.32 -1.36
CA ASN A 91 0.01 1.69 -1.86
C ASN A 91 0.73 2.49 -2.97
N VAL A 92 0.08 3.48 -3.60
CA VAL A 92 0.69 4.27 -4.68
C VAL A 92 1.89 5.06 -4.19
N SER A 93 2.95 5.12 -5.01
CA SER A 93 4.08 6.02 -4.83
C SER A 93 4.53 6.60 -6.17
N ALA A 94 4.94 7.88 -6.17
CA ALA A 94 5.50 8.53 -7.34
C ALA A 94 6.90 8.03 -7.67
N LEU A 95 7.68 7.60 -6.66
CA LEU A 95 9.10 7.26 -6.80
C LEU A 95 9.87 8.37 -7.53
N ALA A 96 9.55 9.63 -7.18
CA ALA A 96 10.09 10.80 -7.89
C ALA A 96 11.57 11.00 -7.59
N MET A 97 12.37 11.05 -8.62
CA MET A 97 13.81 11.31 -8.66
C MET A 97 14.04 12.38 -9.74
N PRO A 98 14.91 13.33 -9.69
CA PRO A 98 15.94 13.66 -8.71
C PRO A 98 15.46 14.59 -7.57
N ASP A 99 16.39 15.13 -6.77
CA ASP A 99 16.11 16.07 -5.68
C ASP A 99 15.86 17.49 -6.22
N GLU A 100 14.64 17.77 -6.65
CA GLU A 100 14.18 19.05 -7.16
C GLU A 100 12.74 19.35 -6.73
N GLU A 101 12.32 20.61 -6.74
CA GLU A 101 11.00 21.04 -6.25
C GLU A 101 9.84 20.29 -6.94
N ALA A 102 9.97 19.99 -8.22
CA ALA A 102 8.96 19.23 -8.97
C ALA A 102 8.79 17.80 -8.41
N SER A 103 9.91 17.13 -8.09
CA SER A 103 9.92 15.81 -7.48
C SER A 103 9.29 15.82 -6.08
N TRP A 104 9.59 16.83 -5.26
CA TRP A 104 8.95 17.00 -3.96
C TRP A 104 7.43 17.14 -4.06
N LYS A 105 6.96 17.99 -4.99
CA LYS A 105 5.51 18.17 -5.24
C LYS A 105 4.85 16.88 -5.72
N ALA A 106 5.45 16.20 -6.70
CA ALA A 106 4.93 14.96 -7.24
C ALA A 106 4.89 13.84 -6.18
N GLN A 107 5.96 13.72 -5.39
CA GLN A 107 6.06 12.73 -4.32
C GLN A 107 5.01 12.97 -3.23
N PHE A 108 4.87 14.22 -2.78
CA PHE A 108 3.90 14.57 -1.74
C PHE A 108 2.46 14.36 -2.23
N GLU A 109 2.16 14.75 -3.47
CA GLU A 109 0.83 14.61 -4.05
C GLU A 109 0.44 13.14 -4.22
N ALA A 110 1.32 12.32 -4.79
CA ALA A 110 1.02 10.93 -5.08
C ALA A 110 1.10 10.01 -3.86
N ASP A 111 1.93 10.31 -2.86
CA ASP A 111 2.08 9.44 -1.70
C ASP A 111 1.26 9.93 -0.49
N MET A 112 1.45 11.20 -0.10
CA MET A 112 0.80 11.74 1.09
C MET A 112 -0.65 12.13 0.82
N MET A 113 -0.87 13.00 -0.19
CA MET A 113 -2.20 13.57 -0.42
C MET A 113 -3.22 12.52 -0.88
N HIS A 114 -2.79 11.54 -1.70
CA HIS A 114 -3.70 10.45 -2.05
C HIS A 114 -4.10 9.63 -0.82
N THR A 115 -3.17 9.35 0.11
CA THR A 115 -3.50 8.62 1.35
C THR A 115 -4.50 9.40 2.21
N VAL A 116 -4.30 10.72 2.35
CA VAL A 116 -5.24 11.59 3.06
C VAL A 116 -6.62 11.59 2.41
N ARG A 117 -6.67 11.68 1.07
CA ARG A 117 -7.94 11.65 0.30
C ARG A 117 -8.65 10.30 0.44
N LEU A 118 -7.91 9.20 0.31
CA LEU A 118 -8.46 7.85 0.46
C LEU A 118 -9.14 7.69 1.82
N VAL A 119 -8.43 8.04 2.89
CA VAL A 119 -8.95 7.94 4.26
C VAL A 119 -10.18 8.81 4.45
N ASN A 120 -10.12 10.08 4.02
CA ASN A 120 -11.25 10.99 4.19
C ASN A 120 -12.48 10.56 3.38
N ALA A 121 -12.30 10.14 2.14
CA ALA A 121 -13.38 9.68 1.28
C ALA A 121 -14.01 8.38 1.79
N ALA A 122 -13.22 7.44 2.28
CA ALA A 122 -13.72 6.16 2.79
C ALA A 122 -14.31 6.23 4.22
N MET A 123 -14.08 7.34 4.95
CA MET A 123 -14.41 7.44 6.38
C MET A 123 -15.86 7.10 6.73
N PRO A 124 -16.90 7.53 5.97
CA PRO A 124 -18.28 7.19 6.31
C PRO A 124 -18.56 5.68 6.37
N TRP A 125 -17.92 4.90 5.50
CA TRP A 125 -18.07 3.45 5.47
C TRP A 125 -17.19 2.78 6.52
N LEU A 126 -15.96 3.28 6.74
CA LEU A 126 -15.07 2.76 7.79
C LEU A 126 -15.71 2.95 9.19
N GLU A 127 -16.39 4.06 9.44
CA GLU A 127 -17.12 4.29 10.69
C GLU A 127 -18.34 3.37 10.85
N ALA A 128 -18.88 2.83 9.77
CA ALA A 128 -20.00 1.89 9.77
C ALA A 128 -19.57 0.41 9.79
N SER A 129 -18.28 0.14 9.69
CA SER A 129 -17.73 -1.22 9.64
C SER A 129 -17.38 -1.74 11.03
N ASP A 130 -17.64 -3.03 11.25
CA ASP A 130 -17.28 -3.73 12.49
C ASP A 130 -15.80 -4.19 12.54
N CYS A 131 -15.07 -4.08 11.41
CA CYS A 131 -13.69 -4.56 11.29
C CYS A 131 -12.76 -3.56 10.58
N ALA A 132 -13.05 -2.27 10.68
CA ALA A 132 -12.36 -1.22 9.92
C ALA A 132 -10.85 -1.19 10.11
N ALA A 133 -10.12 -1.15 8.99
CA ALA A 133 -8.66 -1.03 9.01
C ALA A 133 -8.13 -0.16 7.85
N ILE A 134 -7.10 0.62 8.17
CA ILE A 134 -6.37 1.47 7.23
C ILE A 134 -4.92 1.01 7.24
N CYS A 135 -4.34 0.76 6.06
CA CYS A 135 -2.92 0.44 5.94
C CYS A 135 -2.26 1.31 4.87
N SER A 136 -1.08 1.84 5.14
CA SER A 136 -0.24 2.50 4.13
C SER A 136 1.04 1.73 3.87
N VAL A 137 1.47 1.68 2.61
CA VAL A 137 2.78 1.16 2.23
C VAL A 137 3.78 2.31 2.23
N SER A 138 4.61 2.35 3.28
CA SER A 138 5.71 3.28 3.44
C SER A 138 7.00 2.71 2.81
N SER A 139 8.14 2.85 3.45
CA SER A 139 9.45 2.32 3.06
C SER A 139 10.42 2.35 4.24
N VAL A 140 11.44 1.51 4.21
CA VAL A 140 12.61 1.67 5.09
C VAL A 140 13.32 3.00 4.89
N SER A 141 13.26 3.60 3.70
CA SER A 141 13.78 4.95 3.41
C SER A 141 13.11 6.06 4.24
N GLY A 142 11.91 5.81 4.78
CA GLY A 142 11.26 6.71 5.75
C GLY A 142 11.81 6.57 7.18
N ARG A 143 12.73 5.66 7.43
CA ARG A 143 13.32 5.37 8.73
C ARG A 143 14.84 5.57 8.76
N GLU A 144 15.50 5.26 7.68
CA GLU A 144 16.95 5.38 7.53
C GLU A 144 17.27 6.15 6.25
N ILE A 145 18.38 6.88 6.26
CA ILE A 145 18.88 7.54 5.07
C ILE A 145 19.52 6.49 4.16
N ASP A 146 19.10 6.48 2.93
CA ASP A 146 19.61 5.59 1.91
C ASP A 146 19.91 6.35 0.59
N PHE A 147 20.09 5.65 -0.51
CA PHE A 147 20.40 6.22 -1.81
C PHE A 147 19.20 6.81 -2.56
N THR A 148 18.01 6.76 -1.97
CA THR A 148 16.80 7.31 -2.60
C THR A 148 16.77 8.85 -2.50
N SER A 149 15.86 9.46 -3.28
CA SER A 149 15.62 10.91 -3.20
C SER A 149 15.19 11.32 -1.79
N PRO A 150 15.73 12.43 -1.25
CA PRO A 150 15.29 13.01 0.02
C PRO A 150 13.77 13.23 0.08
N ALA A 151 13.13 13.62 -1.04
CA ALA A 151 11.69 13.79 -1.14
C ALA A 151 10.93 12.48 -0.86
N TYR A 152 11.45 11.36 -1.37
CA TYR A 152 10.87 10.04 -1.13
C TYR A 152 10.96 9.66 0.35
N GLY A 153 12.16 9.65 0.92
CA GLY A 153 12.37 9.28 2.34
C GLY A 153 11.56 10.16 3.30
N ALA A 154 11.60 11.49 3.11
CA ALA A 154 10.84 12.43 3.94
C ALA A 154 9.32 12.18 3.86
N THR A 155 8.77 11.93 2.66
CA THR A 155 7.34 11.66 2.50
C THR A 155 6.96 10.31 3.12
N LYS A 156 7.82 9.29 3.00
CA LYS A 156 7.58 7.98 3.62
C LYS A 156 7.63 8.06 5.15
N ALA A 157 8.51 8.90 5.72
CA ALA A 157 8.51 9.20 7.16
C ALA A 157 7.22 9.93 7.60
N ALA A 158 6.77 10.92 6.81
CA ALA A 158 5.52 11.63 7.06
C ALA A 158 4.30 10.69 7.06
N LEU A 159 4.25 9.71 6.15
CA LEU A 159 3.20 8.69 6.12
C LEU A 159 3.17 7.87 7.41
N VAL A 160 4.31 7.41 7.92
CA VAL A 160 4.38 6.67 9.18
C VAL A 160 3.83 7.52 10.33
N HIS A 161 4.24 8.78 10.43
CA HIS A 161 3.73 9.70 11.46
C HIS A 161 2.22 9.93 11.32
N TYR A 162 1.72 10.15 10.11
CA TYR A 162 0.31 10.34 9.84
C TYR A 162 -0.53 9.13 10.27
N MET A 163 -0.07 7.91 9.94
CA MET A 163 -0.76 6.67 10.31
C MET A 163 -0.81 6.45 11.82
N HIS A 164 0.25 6.82 12.55
CA HIS A 164 0.24 6.81 14.02
C HIS A 164 -0.79 7.81 14.59
N GLY A 165 -0.84 9.01 14.02
CA GLY A 165 -1.84 10.02 14.40
C GLY A 165 -3.27 9.55 14.14
N LEU A 166 -3.52 8.90 12.99
CA LEU A 166 -4.81 8.28 12.68
C LEU A 166 -5.17 7.17 13.67
N ALA A 167 -4.23 6.29 13.99
CA ALA A 167 -4.45 5.20 14.93
C ALA A 167 -4.94 5.73 16.28
N HIS A 168 -4.26 6.74 16.82
CA HIS A 168 -4.66 7.38 18.08
C HIS A 168 -6.05 8.05 17.98
N LYS A 169 -6.29 8.82 16.91
CA LYS A 169 -7.53 9.57 16.68
C LYS A 169 -8.74 8.65 16.49
N LEU A 170 -8.54 7.51 15.78
CA LEU A 170 -9.63 6.64 15.33
C LEU A 170 -9.85 5.42 16.24
N ALA A 171 -8.95 5.14 17.19
CA ALA A 171 -9.11 4.05 18.15
C ALA A 171 -10.46 4.08 18.91
N PRO A 172 -10.99 5.26 19.37
CA PRO A 172 -12.31 5.30 20.00
C PRO A 172 -13.48 4.90 19.09
N LYS A 173 -13.25 4.89 17.76
CA LYS A 173 -14.22 4.45 16.75
C LYS A 173 -13.97 3.00 16.30
N ASN A 174 -13.08 2.29 16.97
CA ASN A 174 -12.68 0.92 16.62
C ASN A 174 -12.09 0.78 15.19
N ILE A 175 -11.49 1.85 14.65
CA ILE A 175 -10.80 1.85 13.36
C ILE A 175 -9.30 1.78 13.61
N ARG A 176 -8.65 0.74 13.07
CA ARG A 176 -7.20 0.55 13.19
C ARG A 176 -6.47 1.23 12.03
N ALA A 177 -5.27 1.75 12.29
CA ALA A 177 -4.44 2.35 11.26
C ALA A 177 -2.97 1.95 11.47
N ASN A 178 -2.35 1.38 10.44
CA ASN A 178 -0.99 0.86 10.49
C ASN A 178 -0.23 1.19 9.20
N SER A 179 1.09 1.14 9.25
CA SER A 179 1.94 1.22 8.07
C SER A 179 2.85 -0.01 7.95
N VAL A 180 3.19 -0.35 6.72
CA VAL A 180 4.22 -1.34 6.39
C VAL A 180 5.39 -0.61 5.74
N SER A 181 6.61 -0.90 6.17
CA SER A 181 7.85 -0.39 5.59
C SER A 181 8.64 -1.51 4.93
N PRO A 182 8.47 -1.72 3.60
CA PRO A 182 9.25 -2.69 2.84
C PRO A 182 10.72 -2.28 2.74
N GLY A 183 11.61 -3.27 2.68
CA GLY A 183 12.97 -3.12 2.18
C GLY A 183 13.04 -3.13 0.65
N ASN A 184 14.16 -3.63 0.11
CA ASN A 184 14.34 -3.80 -1.34
C ASN A 184 13.46 -4.93 -1.87
N ILE A 185 12.48 -4.62 -2.72
CA ILE A 185 11.51 -5.58 -3.26
C ILE A 185 11.66 -5.72 -4.76
N TYR A 186 11.99 -6.92 -5.22
CA TYR A 186 12.21 -7.25 -6.62
C TYR A 186 10.99 -7.93 -7.24
N PHE A 187 10.58 -7.46 -8.41
CA PHE A 187 9.61 -8.13 -9.28
C PHE A 187 9.79 -7.66 -10.73
N PRO A 188 9.41 -8.49 -11.73
CA PRO A 188 9.51 -8.12 -13.15
C PRO A 188 8.75 -6.82 -13.46
N GLY A 189 9.43 -5.87 -14.14
CA GLY A 189 8.89 -4.54 -14.45
C GLY A 189 8.84 -3.57 -13.26
N GLY A 190 9.32 -3.95 -12.09
CA GLY A 190 9.50 -3.07 -10.93
C GLY A 190 10.77 -2.23 -11.02
N VAL A 191 10.93 -1.30 -10.07
CA VAL A 191 12.08 -0.37 -10.04
C VAL A 191 13.41 -1.12 -10.01
N TRP A 192 13.53 -2.16 -9.19
CA TRP A 192 14.79 -2.92 -9.10
C TRP A 192 15.10 -3.71 -10.36
N ALA A 193 14.10 -4.22 -11.08
CA ALA A 193 14.33 -4.85 -12.38
C ALA A 193 14.81 -3.84 -13.43
N GLN A 194 14.25 -2.61 -13.44
CA GLN A 194 14.71 -1.53 -14.32
C GLN A 194 16.13 -1.07 -13.96
N ILE A 195 16.47 -1.02 -12.67
CA ILE A 195 17.82 -0.70 -12.20
C ILE A 195 18.80 -1.82 -12.59
N GLU A 196 18.41 -3.10 -12.46
CA GLU A 196 19.23 -4.24 -12.88
C GLU A 196 19.61 -4.15 -14.38
N GLU A 197 18.64 -3.77 -15.22
CA GLU A 197 18.86 -3.59 -16.67
C GLU A 197 19.66 -2.31 -17.00
N GLY A 198 19.34 -1.19 -16.34
CA GLY A 198 19.91 0.12 -16.69
C GLY A 198 21.18 0.48 -15.92
N ASN A 199 21.38 -0.06 -14.74
CA ASN A 199 22.56 0.17 -13.88
C ASN A 199 22.86 -1.06 -13.01
N PRO A 200 23.44 -2.13 -13.60
CA PRO A 200 23.75 -3.38 -12.90
C PRO A 200 24.70 -3.23 -11.70
N GLU A 201 25.55 -2.20 -11.72
CA GLU A 201 26.48 -1.93 -10.63
C GLU A 201 25.70 -1.46 -9.39
N LEU A 202 24.80 -0.50 -9.54
CA LEU A 202 23.92 -0.04 -8.45
C LEU A 202 23.04 -1.19 -7.92
N PHE A 203 22.51 -2.01 -8.84
CA PHE A 203 21.74 -3.21 -8.43
C PHE A 203 22.55 -4.15 -7.57
N SER A 204 23.79 -4.46 -8.00
CA SER A 204 24.70 -5.35 -7.27
C SER A 204 25.06 -4.79 -5.89
N GLN A 205 25.33 -3.48 -5.79
CA GLN A 205 25.61 -2.81 -4.53
C GLN A 205 24.40 -2.89 -3.59
N ALA A 206 23.20 -2.59 -4.09
CA ALA A 206 21.97 -2.65 -3.29
C ALA A 206 21.63 -4.09 -2.87
N LEU A 207 21.86 -5.07 -3.73
CA LEU A 207 21.69 -6.50 -3.41
C LEU A 207 22.62 -6.93 -2.27
N ALA A 208 23.87 -6.50 -2.30
CA ALA A 208 24.86 -6.81 -1.27
C ALA A 208 24.53 -6.24 0.11
N LEU A 209 23.69 -5.21 0.19
CA LEU A 209 23.20 -4.66 1.47
C LEU A 209 22.18 -5.59 2.16
N ASN A 210 21.56 -6.53 1.43
CA ASN A 210 20.56 -7.43 2.00
C ASN A 210 21.24 -8.61 2.69
N PRO A 211 21.17 -8.76 4.03
CA PRO A 211 21.84 -9.84 4.74
C PRO A 211 21.37 -11.23 4.35
N THR A 212 20.15 -11.32 3.82
CA THR A 212 19.56 -12.58 3.33
C THR A 212 20.11 -13.03 1.97
N GLY A 213 20.98 -12.23 1.32
CA GLY A 213 21.53 -12.50 0.00
C GLY A 213 20.52 -12.34 -1.15
N ARG A 214 19.32 -11.81 -0.87
CA ARG A 214 18.27 -11.54 -1.86
C ARG A 214 17.44 -10.31 -1.49
N MET A 215 16.79 -9.76 -2.47
CA MET A 215 15.67 -8.81 -2.23
C MET A 215 14.39 -9.58 -1.87
N GLY A 216 13.47 -8.91 -1.20
CA GLY A 216 12.15 -9.45 -0.91
C GLY A 216 11.27 -9.52 -2.16
N LYS A 217 10.16 -10.24 -2.05
CA LYS A 217 9.12 -10.36 -3.09
C LYS A 217 7.87 -9.61 -2.68
N PRO A 218 7.05 -9.15 -3.64
CA PRO A 218 5.77 -8.49 -3.35
C PRO A 218 4.84 -9.30 -2.43
N GLU A 219 4.83 -10.62 -2.56
CA GLU A 219 4.04 -11.54 -1.75
C GLU A 219 4.39 -11.48 -0.27
N GLU A 220 5.68 -11.30 0.04
CA GLU A 220 6.17 -11.23 1.42
C GLU A 220 5.70 -9.94 2.12
N ILE A 221 5.57 -8.85 1.35
CA ILE A 221 5.01 -7.59 1.86
C ILE A 221 3.49 -7.66 1.96
N ALA A 222 2.83 -8.22 0.95
CA ALA A 222 1.38 -8.37 0.93
C ALA A 222 0.88 -9.17 2.13
N ALA A 223 1.59 -10.22 2.55
CA ALA A 223 1.27 -11.00 3.74
C ALA A 223 1.20 -10.13 5.00
N GLY A 224 2.16 -9.22 5.18
CA GLY A 224 2.16 -8.27 6.30
C GLY A 224 1.04 -7.23 6.24
N VAL A 225 0.77 -6.69 5.04
CA VAL A 225 -0.34 -5.75 4.82
C VAL A 225 -1.68 -6.40 5.15
N VAL A 226 -1.93 -7.60 4.61
CA VAL A 226 -3.17 -8.35 4.81
C VAL A 226 -3.34 -8.73 6.27
N PHE A 227 -2.29 -9.21 6.95
CA PHE A 227 -2.31 -9.50 8.37
C PHE A 227 -2.69 -8.28 9.21
N LEU A 228 -2.06 -7.11 8.96
CA LEU A 228 -2.37 -5.89 9.72
C LEU A 228 -3.80 -5.38 9.48
N CYS A 229 -4.37 -5.65 8.30
CA CYS A 229 -5.75 -5.29 7.99
C CYS A 229 -6.76 -6.30 8.56
N ALA A 230 -6.37 -7.53 8.75
CA ALA A 230 -7.26 -8.63 9.12
C ALA A 230 -7.84 -8.48 10.54
N PRO A 231 -9.10 -8.92 10.78
CA PRO A 231 -9.72 -8.94 12.11
C PRO A 231 -8.89 -9.65 13.18
N VAL A 232 -8.13 -10.68 12.82
CA VAL A 232 -7.26 -11.41 13.76
C VAL A 232 -6.21 -10.50 14.42
N SER A 233 -5.83 -9.39 13.78
CA SER A 233 -4.91 -8.40 14.35
C SER A 233 -5.61 -7.22 15.06
N SER A 234 -6.77 -7.47 15.67
CA SER A 234 -7.67 -6.48 16.25
C SER A 234 -7.04 -5.54 17.28
N PHE A 235 -5.97 -5.94 17.94
CA PHE A 235 -5.26 -5.12 18.93
C PHE A 235 -3.98 -4.46 18.38
N THR A 236 -3.73 -4.57 17.05
CA THR A 236 -2.58 -3.95 16.38
C THR A 236 -3.01 -2.67 15.69
N SER A 237 -2.67 -1.52 16.27
CA SER A 237 -2.92 -0.19 15.70
C SER A 237 -1.81 0.77 16.07
N GLY A 238 -1.42 1.64 15.16
CA GLY A 238 -0.30 2.58 15.31
C GLY A 238 1.07 1.94 15.12
N THR A 239 1.18 0.76 14.51
CA THR A 239 2.49 0.16 14.23
C THR A 239 3.01 0.57 12.86
N ASN A 240 4.34 0.64 12.76
CA ASN A 240 5.07 0.61 11.50
C ASN A 240 5.76 -0.76 11.38
N PHE A 241 5.17 -1.66 10.61
CA PHE A 241 5.68 -3.03 10.46
C PHE A 241 6.76 -3.08 9.37
N VAL A 242 8.01 -3.24 9.79
CA VAL A 242 9.14 -3.35 8.87
C VAL A 242 9.25 -4.78 8.34
N ILE A 243 9.31 -4.91 7.02
CA ILE A 243 9.49 -6.19 6.32
C ILE A 243 10.60 -6.00 5.29
N ASP A 244 11.85 -6.21 5.73
CA ASP A 244 13.04 -5.83 4.97
C ASP A 244 14.16 -6.87 4.94
N GLY A 245 13.94 -8.05 5.52
CA GLY A 245 14.97 -9.09 5.58
C GLY A 245 16.21 -8.69 6.38
N ALA A 246 16.04 -7.86 7.41
CA ALA A 246 17.09 -7.29 8.25
C ALA A 246 18.04 -6.33 7.48
N LEU A 247 17.53 -5.68 6.40
CA LEU A 247 18.29 -4.68 5.64
C LEU A 247 18.66 -3.48 6.53
N THR A 248 17.70 -2.96 7.30
CA THR A 248 17.93 -1.83 8.20
C THR A 248 18.57 -2.28 9.50
N LYS A 249 19.49 -1.44 10.03
CA LYS A 249 20.26 -1.74 11.25
C LYS A 249 19.69 -1.09 12.49
N GLY A 250 18.73 -0.19 12.34
CA GLY A 250 18.12 0.54 13.46
C GLY A 250 17.25 -0.36 14.33
N VAL A 251 17.41 -0.27 15.63
CA VAL A 251 16.53 -0.92 16.59
C VAL A 251 15.27 -0.09 16.74
N GLN A 252 14.11 -0.75 16.62
CA GLN A 252 12.82 -0.11 16.92
C GLN A 252 12.54 -0.29 18.41
N LEU A 253 12.60 0.82 19.14
CA LEU A 253 12.25 0.89 20.56
C LEU A 253 10.85 1.48 20.72
#